data_0f972ea60f8d0711044aae212b28a8c2
#
_entry.id   0f972ea60f8d0711044aae212b28a8c2
#
_cell.length_a   1.000
_cell.length_b   1.000
_cell.length_c   1.000
_cell.angle_alpha   90.00
_cell.angle_beta   90.00
_cell.angle_gamma   90.00
#
_symmetry.space_group_name_H-M   'P 1'
#
loop_
_entity.id
_entity.type
_entity.pdbx_description
1 polymer ?
#
loop_
_entity_poly.entity_id
_entity_poly.type
_entity_poly.pdbx_seq_one_letter_code
_entity_poly.pdbx_strand_id
1 'polypeptide(L)'
;MADLDSIVAEIAHDMRGITERGHVADYIPPLACVDPGKFGIAVIDAGGGAHVAGDADEAFSIQSLSKVFGLTLALTLEGSALWSRVRQEPSGSAFNSIVQLESEHGIPRNPFINAGAIVISDILVSHLGRMGARQVLLDFARAQSGAPEGLYIDENMAQQERETGFRNAALANYMRTFGNIRNPIEDTLDLYFHQCALTMSCRQLAGIGGYLMTGGVDLHTGRMVTSVPNTRTIMALMMMCGHYDGSGAFAIRVGLPGKSGVGGGILAIAPGLASVAVWSPGLNAQGNSLLGTLALEKLVQKTGWSVFNPFPLSVQKIT
;
A
#
# COMPACT_ATOMS: atom_id res chain seq x y z
N MET A 1 -20.38 1.37 20.78
CA MET A 1 -19.22 1.18 19.89
C MET A 1 -18.00 1.14 20.78
N ALA A 2 -17.05 0.25 20.51
CA ALA A 2 -15.79 0.24 21.28
C ALA A 2 -15.08 1.59 21.07
N ASP A 3 -14.52 2.13 22.12
CA ASP A 3 -13.74 3.36 22.07
C ASP A 3 -12.45 3.11 21.29
N LEU A 4 -12.37 3.64 20.08
CA LEU A 4 -11.22 3.43 19.18
C LEU A 4 -9.94 4.02 19.75
N ASP A 5 -10.00 5.12 20.49
CA ASP A 5 -8.83 5.70 21.13
C ASP A 5 -8.24 4.74 22.17
N SER A 6 -9.09 4.13 22.99
CA SER A 6 -8.66 3.11 23.95
C SER A 6 -8.08 1.87 23.26
N ILE A 7 -8.69 1.42 22.17
CA ILE A 7 -8.22 0.25 21.39
C ILE A 7 -6.84 0.50 20.80
N VAL A 8 -6.62 1.63 20.11
CA VAL A 8 -5.32 1.91 19.49
C VAL A 8 -4.23 2.16 20.53
N ALA A 9 -4.56 2.77 21.66
CA ALA A 9 -3.63 2.96 22.78
C ALA A 9 -3.20 1.63 23.41
N GLU A 10 -4.14 0.71 23.65
CA GLU A 10 -3.85 -0.65 24.13
C GLU A 10 -2.98 -1.43 23.16
N ILE A 11 -3.31 -1.40 21.85
CA ILE A 11 -2.50 -2.06 20.82
C ILE A 11 -1.07 -1.52 20.81
N ALA A 12 -0.90 -0.20 20.85
CA ALA A 12 0.43 0.41 20.88
C ALA A 12 1.22 0.04 22.15
N HIS A 13 0.54 -0.05 23.29
CA HIS A 13 1.15 -0.52 24.53
C HIS A 13 1.63 -1.98 24.40
N ASP A 14 0.79 -2.87 23.88
CA ASP A 14 1.11 -4.28 23.68
C ASP A 14 2.31 -4.47 22.73
N MET A 15 2.33 -3.71 21.62
CA MET A 15 3.43 -3.80 20.63
C MET A 15 4.77 -3.36 21.23
N ARG A 16 4.79 -2.40 22.15
CA ARG A 16 6.02 -2.00 22.84
C ARG A 16 6.62 -3.13 23.70
N GLY A 17 5.79 -3.99 24.25
CA GLY A 17 6.21 -5.11 25.09
C GLY A 17 6.82 -6.29 24.31
N ILE A 18 6.67 -6.33 22.98
CA ILE A 18 7.18 -7.41 22.14
C ILE A 18 8.67 -7.20 21.86
N THR A 19 9.48 -8.19 22.20
CA THR A 19 10.94 -8.16 21.97
C THR A 19 11.34 -8.58 20.57
N GLU A 20 10.63 -9.54 19.95
CA GLU A 20 10.85 -9.95 18.56
C GLU A 20 10.23 -8.91 17.63
N ARG A 21 11.08 -8.21 16.87
CA ARG A 21 10.63 -7.12 16.01
C ARG A 21 10.84 -7.36 14.52
N GLY A 22 11.43 -8.50 14.15
CA GLY A 22 11.81 -8.81 12.77
C GLY A 22 13.08 -8.09 12.33
N HIS A 23 13.30 -7.99 11.01
CA HIS A 23 14.49 -7.40 10.42
C HIS A 23 14.15 -6.15 9.61
N VAL A 24 14.85 -5.05 9.84
CA VAL A 24 14.73 -3.84 9.03
C VAL A 24 15.30 -4.11 7.64
N ALA A 25 14.64 -3.59 6.59
CA ALA A 25 15.15 -3.72 5.22
C ALA A 25 16.52 -3.04 5.09
N ASP A 26 17.54 -3.75 4.64
CA ASP A 26 18.95 -3.32 4.62
C ASP A 26 19.52 -3.11 3.21
N TYR A 27 18.76 -3.45 2.16
CA TYR A 27 19.20 -3.33 0.77
C TYR A 27 19.14 -1.90 0.21
N ILE A 28 18.50 -0.96 0.95
CA ILE A 28 18.49 0.48 0.68
C ILE A 28 19.03 1.17 1.93
N PRO A 29 20.20 1.87 1.87
CA PRO A 29 20.84 2.42 3.05
C PRO A 29 19.94 3.31 3.94
N PRO A 30 19.09 4.21 3.43
CA PRO A 30 18.18 4.99 4.26
C PRO A 30 17.16 4.15 5.06
N LEU A 31 16.74 2.98 4.57
CA LEU A 31 15.86 2.09 5.31
C LEU A 31 16.61 1.36 6.42
N ALA A 32 17.85 0.97 6.18
CA ALA A 32 18.69 0.25 7.14
C ALA A 32 18.98 1.02 8.43
N CYS A 33 18.87 2.36 8.39
CA CYS A 33 19.14 3.23 9.53
C CYS A 33 17.90 3.51 10.41
N VAL A 34 16.72 2.97 10.05
CA VAL A 34 15.49 3.21 10.81
C VAL A 34 15.51 2.40 12.11
N ASP A 35 15.19 3.05 13.23
CA ASP A 35 15.15 2.41 14.55
C ASP A 35 14.08 1.29 14.59
N PRO A 36 14.45 0.01 14.78
CA PRO A 36 13.50 -1.11 14.86
C PRO A 36 12.54 -1.01 16.06
N GLY A 37 12.82 -0.14 17.03
CA GLY A 37 11.97 0.13 18.19
C GLY A 37 10.68 0.87 17.85
N LYS A 38 10.57 1.48 16.67
CA LYS A 38 9.41 2.28 16.27
C LYS A 38 8.14 1.45 16.07
N PHE A 39 7.02 2.05 16.48
CA PHE A 39 5.67 1.53 16.23
C PHE A 39 4.65 2.67 16.23
N GLY A 40 3.89 2.82 15.17
CA GLY A 40 2.78 3.75 15.04
C GLY A 40 1.54 3.08 14.47
N ILE A 41 0.36 3.50 14.94
CA ILE A 41 -0.94 3.10 14.40
C ILE A 41 -1.84 4.32 14.27
N ALA A 42 -2.56 4.42 13.16
CA ALA A 42 -3.58 5.42 12.92
C ALA A 42 -4.82 4.78 12.30
N VAL A 43 -5.98 5.14 12.80
CA VAL A 43 -7.29 4.74 12.30
C VAL A 43 -8.06 6.01 11.95
N ILE A 44 -8.53 6.14 10.73
CA ILE A 44 -9.50 7.14 10.31
C ILE A 44 -10.84 6.45 10.16
N ASP A 45 -11.82 6.81 10.98
CA ASP A 45 -13.15 6.23 10.95
C ASP A 45 -14.03 6.83 9.82
N ALA A 46 -15.20 6.25 9.58
CA ALA A 46 -16.12 6.70 8.54
C ALA A 46 -16.70 8.12 8.81
N GLY A 47 -16.60 8.63 10.04
CA GLY A 47 -16.97 10.00 10.40
C GLY A 47 -15.83 11.01 10.19
N GLY A 48 -14.63 10.55 9.82
CA GLY A 48 -13.44 11.39 9.69
C GLY A 48 -12.68 11.58 11.01
N GLY A 49 -13.07 10.88 12.08
CA GLY A 49 -12.35 10.87 13.34
C GLY A 49 -10.99 10.18 13.20
N ALA A 50 -9.93 10.78 13.78
CA ALA A 50 -8.56 10.23 13.73
C ALA A 50 -8.16 9.70 15.11
N HIS A 51 -7.92 8.40 15.20
CA HIS A 51 -7.50 7.68 16.41
C HIS A 51 -6.06 7.19 16.23
N VAL A 52 -5.13 7.67 17.04
CA VAL A 52 -3.70 7.45 16.82
C VAL A 52 -2.97 7.06 18.11
N ALA A 53 -1.93 6.24 17.96
CA ALA A 53 -1.06 5.90 19.08
C ALA A 53 0.37 5.55 18.61
N GLY A 54 1.34 5.66 19.54
CA GLY A 54 2.75 5.43 19.26
C GLY A 54 3.35 6.50 18.33
N ASP A 55 4.25 6.09 17.45
CA ASP A 55 4.97 6.97 16.51
C ASP A 55 4.10 7.30 15.27
N ALA A 56 2.78 7.42 15.43
CA ALA A 56 1.82 7.57 14.32
C ALA A 56 1.99 8.84 13.50
N ASP A 57 2.62 9.87 14.05
CA ASP A 57 2.87 11.16 13.39
C ASP A 57 4.32 11.28 12.89
N GLU A 58 5.17 10.27 13.12
CA GLU A 58 6.52 10.21 12.55
C GLU A 58 6.46 9.81 11.07
N ALA A 59 7.18 10.54 10.24
CA ALA A 59 7.22 10.30 8.80
C ALA A 59 8.16 9.13 8.46
N PHE A 60 7.74 8.26 7.56
CA PHE A 60 8.53 7.15 7.04
C PHE A 60 8.33 7.00 5.52
N SER A 61 9.28 6.37 4.84
CA SER A 61 9.14 6.05 3.42
C SER A 61 8.11 4.94 3.24
N ILE A 62 7.03 5.22 2.49
CA ILE A 62 5.92 4.27 2.33
C ILE A 62 6.21 3.13 1.36
N GLN A 63 7.24 3.27 0.52
CA GLN A 63 7.67 2.22 -0.38
C GLN A 63 6.52 1.68 -1.24
N SER A 64 6.35 0.36 -1.29
CA SER A 64 5.34 -0.32 -2.11
C SER A 64 3.87 -0.01 -1.76
N LEU A 65 3.58 0.73 -0.70
CA LEU A 65 2.23 1.24 -0.43
C LEU A 65 1.77 2.20 -1.54
N SER A 66 2.69 2.97 -2.10
CA SER A 66 2.46 3.90 -3.20
C SER A 66 1.88 3.26 -4.48
N LYS A 67 2.05 1.95 -4.66
CA LYS A 67 1.48 1.20 -5.79
C LYS A 67 -0.06 1.26 -5.82
N VAL A 68 -0.71 1.41 -4.66
CA VAL A 68 -2.16 1.63 -4.57
C VAL A 68 -2.54 2.97 -5.21
N PHE A 69 -1.76 4.01 -4.96
CA PHE A 69 -2.00 5.35 -5.50
C PHE A 69 -1.75 5.40 -7.01
N GLY A 70 -0.62 4.82 -7.45
CA GLY A 70 -0.31 4.70 -8.87
C GLY A 70 -1.40 3.94 -9.64
N LEU A 71 -1.88 2.81 -9.11
CA LEU A 71 -2.97 2.04 -9.71
C LEU A 71 -4.27 2.85 -9.79
N THR A 72 -4.62 3.59 -8.74
CA THR A 72 -5.82 4.43 -8.72
C THR A 72 -5.77 5.49 -9.83
N LEU A 73 -4.64 6.19 -9.95
CA LEU A 73 -4.42 7.20 -10.99
C LEU A 73 -4.45 6.57 -12.40
N ALA A 74 -3.76 5.45 -12.59
CA ALA A 74 -3.72 4.78 -13.89
C ALA A 74 -5.10 4.25 -14.32
N LEU A 75 -5.90 3.70 -13.40
CA LEU A 75 -7.29 3.29 -13.69
C LEU A 75 -8.18 4.47 -14.04
N THR A 76 -7.93 5.64 -13.46
CA THR A 76 -8.69 6.85 -13.76
C THR A 76 -8.35 7.38 -15.16
N LEU A 77 -7.10 7.25 -15.61
CA LEU A 77 -6.62 7.75 -16.89
C LEU A 77 -6.84 6.76 -18.05
N GLU A 78 -6.49 5.50 -17.86
CA GLU A 78 -6.49 4.45 -18.90
C GLU A 78 -7.76 3.60 -18.88
N GLY A 79 -8.48 3.57 -17.76
CA GLY A 79 -9.65 2.70 -17.58
C GLY A 79 -9.33 1.22 -17.71
N SER A 80 -10.25 0.44 -18.29
CA SER A 80 -10.11 -1.01 -18.43
C SER A 80 -9.04 -1.45 -19.43
N ALA A 81 -8.55 -0.56 -20.32
CA ALA A 81 -7.48 -0.88 -21.26
C ALA A 81 -6.15 -1.21 -20.55
N LEU A 82 -5.96 -0.72 -19.31
CA LEU A 82 -4.85 -1.07 -18.43
C LEU A 82 -4.65 -2.59 -18.31
N TRP A 83 -5.74 -3.37 -18.26
CA TRP A 83 -5.71 -4.82 -18.05
C TRP A 83 -5.15 -5.62 -19.23
N SER A 84 -4.96 -5.01 -20.38
CA SER A 84 -4.20 -5.61 -21.49
C SER A 84 -2.69 -5.65 -21.23
N ARG A 85 -2.19 -4.81 -20.32
CA ARG A 85 -0.77 -4.61 -20.04
C ARG A 85 -0.34 -5.19 -18.69
N VAL A 86 -1.27 -5.37 -17.75
CA VAL A 86 -1.05 -5.99 -16.44
C VAL A 86 -2.29 -6.82 -16.10
N ARG A 87 -2.09 -7.99 -15.49
CA ARG A 87 -3.18 -8.89 -15.10
C ARG A 87 -3.67 -8.58 -13.67
N GLN A 88 -4.59 -9.42 -13.18
CA GLN A 88 -5.28 -9.25 -11.89
C GLN A 88 -5.11 -10.47 -10.96
N GLU A 89 -4.11 -11.33 -11.22
CA GLU A 89 -3.96 -12.60 -10.56
C GLU A 89 -2.85 -12.58 -9.50
N PRO A 90 -2.99 -13.33 -8.39
CA PRO A 90 -1.91 -13.52 -7.44
C PRO A 90 -0.66 -14.11 -8.11
N SER A 91 0.50 -13.75 -7.60
CA SER A 91 1.77 -14.36 -7.99
C SER A 91 2.13 -15.47 -7.00
N GLY A 92 2.47 -16.66 -7.50
CA GLY A 92 3.07 -17.74 -6.70
C GLY A 92 4.61 -17.65 -6.63
N SER A 93 5.19 -16.54 -7.09
CA SER A 93 6.62 -16.28 -7.11
C SER A 93 6.93 -15.00 -6.37
N ALA A 94 8.20 -14.81 -5.95
CA ALA A 94 8.65 -13.58 -5.31
C ALA A 94 8.25 -12.32 -6.12
N PHE A 95 7.92 -11.23 -5.44
CA PHE A 95 7.39 -9.99 -6.03
C PHE A 95 8.31 -9.33 -7.08
N ASN A 96 9.55 -9.79 -7.20
CA ASN A 96 10.56 -9.32 -8.15
C ASN A 96 11.10 -10.47 -9.04
N SER A 97 10.32 -11.55 -9.22
CA SER A 97 10.70 -12.69 -10.05
C SER A 97 10.66 -12.34 -11.53
N ILE A 98 11.75 -12.63 -12.26
CA ILE A 98 11.83 -12.51 -13.72
C ILE A 98 11.35 -13.77 -14.43
N VAL A 99 11.50 -14.93 -13.81
CA VAL A 99 11.11 -16.23 -14.38
C VAL A 99 9.62 -16.29 -14.70
N GLN A 100 8.81 -15.79 -13.79
CA GLN A 100 7.36 -15.71 -14.01
C GLN A 100 7.01 -14.77 -15.16
N LEU A 101 7.70 -13.63 -15.26
CA LEU A 101 7.50 -12.65 -16.31
C LEU A 101 7.83 -13.22 -17.70
N GLU A 102 8.81 -14.12 -17.78
CA GLU A 102 9.17 -14.83 -19.02
C GLU A 102 8.03 -15.74 -19.47
N SER A 103 7.51 -16.59 -18.58
CA SER A 103 6.40 -17.50 -18.89
C SER A 103 5.10 -16.77 -19.27
N GLU A 104 4.97 -15.51 -18.89
CA GLU A 104 3.80 -14.67 -19.14
C GLU A 104 4.01 -13.64 -20.26
N HIS A 105 5.06 -13.85 -21.08
CA HIS A 105 5.33 -13.01 -22.25
C HIS A 105 5.40 -11.51 -21.92
N GLY A 106 6.07 -11.16 -20.83
CA GLY A 106 6.28 -9.78 -20.40
C GLY A 106 5.03 -9.07 -19.85
N ILE A 107 3.93 -9.79 -19.57
CA ILE A 107 2.73 -9.21 -18.95
C ILE A 107 2.69 -9.59 -17.45
N PRO A 108 2.90 -8.64 -16.54
CA PRO A 108 2.90 -8.92 -15.11
C PRO A 108 1.56 -9.43 -14.59
N ARG A 109 1.58 -10.33 -13.61
CA ARG A 109 0.39 -10.95 -13.02
C ARG A 109 -0.55 -9.98 -12.29
N ASN A 110 0.00 -8.97 -11.66
CA ASN A 110 -0.80 -7.95 -10.96
C ASN A 110 -0.02 -6.65 -10.79
N PRO A 111 -0.68 -5.53 -10.49
CA PRO A 111 -0.04 -4.21 -10.35
C PRO A 111 0.77 -4.04 -9.07
N PHE A 112 0.75 -5.00 -8.13
CA PHE A 112 1.43 -4.88 -6.84
C PHE A 112 2.77 -5.60 -6.76
N ILE A 113 3.11 -6.48 -7.72
CA ILE A 113 4.49 -6.92 -7.94
C ILE A 113 5.28 -5.82 -8.66
N ASN A 114 6.62 -5.83 -8.54
CA ASN A 114 7.44 -4.74 -9.09
C ASN A 114 7.25 -4.55 -10.59
N ALA A 115 7.25 -5.64 -11.37
CA ALA A 115 7.01 -5.56 -12.81
C ALA A 115 5.68 -4.88 -13.15
N GLY A 116 4.60 -5.21 -12.41
CA GLY A 116 3.30 -4.59 -12.61
C GLY A 116 3.29 -3.11 -12.27
N ALA A 117 3.90 -2.73 -11.16
CA ALA A 117 4.00 -1.32 -10.76
C ALA A 117 4.85 -0.49 -11.73
N ILE A 118 5.88 -1.09 -12.33
CA ILE A 118 6.67 -0.44 -13.40
C ILE A 118 5.81 -0.22 -14.65
N VAL A 119 4.95 -1.18 -15.04
CA VAL A 119 3.98 -0.97 -16.14
C VAL A 119 2.99 0.15 -15.80
N ILE A 120 2.49 0.21 -14.55
CA ILE A 120 1.62 1.31 -14.09
C ILE A 120 2.36 2.65 -14.21
N SER A 121 3.63 2.73 -13.80
CA SER A 121 4.45 3.94 -13.96
C SER A 121 4.60 4.33 -15.43
N ASP A 122 4.83 3.36 -16.32
CA ASP A 122 4.90 3.60 -17.77
C ASP A 122 3.58 4.17 -18.34
N ILE A 123 2.44 3.68 -17.87
CA ILE A 123 1.12 4.21 -18.25
C ILE A 123 0.99 5.67 -17.78
N LEU A 124 1.34 5.97 -16.54
CA LEU A 124 1.28 7.33 -16.02
C LEU A 124 2.21 8.30 -16.79
N VAL A 125 3.42 7.84 -17.12
CA VAL A 125 4.36 8.63 -17.95
C VAL A 125 3.81 8.86 -19.35
N SER A 126 3.12 7.87 -19.94
CA SER A 126 2.49 8.02 -21.27
C SER A 126 1.44 9.13 -21.30
N HIS A 127 0.64 9.27 -20.23
CA HIS A 127 -0.43 10.27 -20.16
C HIS A 127 0.05 11.65 -19.72
N LEU A 128 1.04 11.71 -18.82
CA LEU A 128 1.37 12.92 -18.05
C LEU A 128 2.80 13.44 -18.28
N GLY A 129 3.63 12.66 -18.95
CA GLY A 129 5.08 12.87 -18.99
C GLY A 129 5.72 12.61 -17.61
N ARG A 130 7.04 12.46 -17.59
CA ARG A 130 7.81 12.13 -16.36
C ARG A 130 7.53 13.10 -15.21
N MET A 131 7.70 14.39 -15.42
CA MET A 131 7.55 15.41 -14.37
C MET A 131 6.09 15.60 -13.95
N GLY A 132 5.16 15.57 -14.92
CA GLY A 132 3.73 15.66 -14.64
C GLY A 132 3.23 14.47 -13.82
N ALA A 133 3.71 13.26 -14.09
CA ALA A 133 3.33 12.06 -13.36
C ALA A 133 3.82 12.10 -11.89
N ARG A 134 5.05 12.58 -11.63
CA ARG A 134 5.54 12.81 -10.27
C ARG A 134 4.68 13.82 -9.51
N GLN A 135 4.39 14.96 -10.16
CA GLN A 135 3.60 16.02 -9.54
C GLN A 135 2.19 15.53 -9.20
N VAL A 136 1.50 14.89 -10.14
CA VAL A 136 0.14 14.37 -9.94
C VAL A 136 0.10 13.32 -8.83
N LEU A 137 1.12 12.46 -8.71
CA LEU A 137 1.20 11.48 -7.63
C LEU A 137 1.37 12.14 -6.26
N LEU A 138 2.22 13.15 -6.15
CA LEU A 138 2.43 13.92 -4.92
C LEU A 138 1.18 14.71 -4.53
N ASP A 139 0.56 15.39 -5.51
CA ASP A 139 -0.67 16.17 -5.30
C ASP A 139 -1.84 15.27 -4.88
N PHE A 140 -1.94 14.07 -5.48
CA PHE A 140 -2.92 13.06 -5.06
C PHE A 140 -2.72 12.68 -3.60
N ALA A 141 -1.50 12.33 -3.21
CA ALA A 141 -1.20 11.94 -1.84
C ALA A 141 -1.52 13.08 -0.85
N ARG A 142 -1.14 14.31 -1.17
CA ARG A 142 -1.42 15.50 -0.35
C ARG A 142 -2.91 15.77 -0.23
N ALA A 143 -3.63 15.74 -1.34
CA ALA A 143 -5.07 16.00 -1.35
C ALA A 143 -5.86 14.99 -0.51
N GLN A 144 -5.49 13.71 -0.59
CA GLN A 144 -6.21 12.64 0.10
C GLN A 144 -5.78 12.44 1.56
N SER A 145 -4.65 12.99 1.99
CA SER A 145 -4.11 12.78 3.34
C SER A 145 -4.91 13.51 4.44
N GLY A 146 -5.64 14.57 4.09
CA GLY A 146 -6.29 15.47 5.05
C GLY A 146 -5.33 16.33 5.88
N ALA A 147 -4.01 16.08 5.77
CA ALA A 147 -2.94 16.80 6.46
C ALA A 147 -1.69 16.82 5.57
N PRO A 148 -1.63 17.70 4.56
CA PRO A 148 -0.59 17.67 3.53
C PRO A 148 0.80 18.11 4.02
N GLU A 149 0.89 18.76 5.18
CA GLU A 149 2.13 19.29 5.73
C GLU A 149 3.11 18.17 6.05
N GLY A 150 4.36 18.31 5.63
CA GLY A 150 5.40 17.30 5.87
C GLY A 150 5.27 16.03 5.02
N LEU A 151 4.36 15.99 4.02
CA LEU A 151 4.28 14.94 3.02
C LEU A 151 5.09 15.35 1.79
N TYR A 152 6.12 14.56 1.46
CA TYR A 152 7.05 14.88 0.37
C TYR A 152 7.60 13.62 -0.30
N ILE A 153 8.30 13.82 -1.41
CA ILE A 153 9.14 12.80 -2.03
C ILE A 153 10.56 13.00 -1.51
N ASP A 154 11.16 11.97 -0.92
CA ASP A 154 12.54 11.98 -0.46
C ASP A 154 13.47 11.71 -1.66
N GLU A 155 14.12 12.77 -2.16
CA GLU A 155 15.01 12.68 -3.31
C GLU A 155 16.24 11.80 -3.03
N ASN A 156 16.73 11.76 -1.78
CA ASN A 156 17.83 10.87 -1.40
C ASN A 156 17.37 9.39 -1.47
N MET A 157 16.20 9.08 -0.96
CA MET A 157 15.61 7.74 -1.06
C MET A 157 15.42 7.34 -2.53
N ALA A 158 14.88 8.22 -3.37
CA ALA A 158 14.69 7.96 -4.80
C ALA A 158 16.02 7.72 -5.54
N GLN A 159 17.06 8.46 -5.16
CA GLN A 159 18.40 8.28 -5.71
C GLN A 159 19.00 6.92 -5.30
N GLN A 160 18.88 6.52 -4.03
CA GLN A 160 19.35 5.23 -3.54
C GLN A 160 18.59 4.05 -4.17
N GLU A 161 17.27 4.17 -4.35
CA GLU A 161 16.46 3.21 -5.11
C GLU A 161 16.96 3.05 -6.56
N ARG A 162 17.37 4.13 -7.20
CA ARG A 162 17.92 4.12 -8.55
C ARG A 162 19.29 3.42 -8.59
N GLU A 163 20.17 3.74 -7.64
CA GLU A 163 21.53 3.19 -7.58
C GLU A 163 21.56 1.68 -7.28
N THR A 164 20.60 1.19 -6.48
CA THR A 164 20.48 -0.22 -6.10
C THR A 164 19.46 -0.99 -6.97
N GLY A 165 18.73 -0.32 -7.84
CA GLY A 165 17.56 -0.79 -8.57
C GLY A 165 17.85 -1.72 -9.76
N PHE A 166 18.98 -2.44 -9.80
CA PHE A 166 19.38 -3.30 -10.94
C PHE A 166 18.32 -4.32 -11.34
N ARG A 167 17.62 -4.92 -10.37
CA ARG A 167 16.56 -5.89 -10.65
C ARG A 167 15.34 -5.23 -11.29
N ASN A 168 14.96 -4.04 -10.86
CA ASN A 168 13.88 -3.26 -11.45
C ASN A 168 14.23 -2.84 -12.89
N ALA A 169 15.48 -2.46 -13.12
CA ALA A 169 15.99 -2.17 -14.46
C ALA A 169 15.95 -3.42 -15.37
N ALA A 170 16.33 -4.59 -14.86
CA ALA A 170 16.23 -5.85 -15.60
C ALA A 170 14.78 -6.20 -15.97
N LEU A 171 13.82 -6.04 -15.03
CA LEU A 171 12.39 -6.24 -15.28
C LEU A 171 11.86 -5.28 -16.36
N ALA A 172 12.20 -3.99 -16.28
CA ALA A 172 11.77 -2.99 -17.25
C ALA A 172 12.32 -3.28 -18.67
N ASN A 173 13.62 -3.60 -18.77
CA ASN A 173 14.24 -3.97 -20.04
C ASN A 173 13.61 -5.24 -20.61
N TYR A 174 13.34 -6.24 -19.77
CA TYR A 174 12.71 -7.48 -20.20
C TYR A 174 11.30 -7.23 -20.77
N MET A 175 10.46 -6.49 -20.04
CA MET A 175 9.12 -6.11 -20.51
C MET A 175 9.15 -5.26 -21.79
N ARG A 176 10.22 -4.46 -21.98
CA ARG A 176 10.42 -3.68 -23.22
C ARG A 176 10.57 -4.59 -24.44
N THR A 177 11.20 -5.76 -24.33
CA THR A 177 11.36 -6.71 -25.45
C THR A 177 10.04 -7.25 -25.98
N PHE A 178 8.99 -7.25 -25.13
CA PHE A 178 7.62 -7.61 -25.49
C PHE A 178 6.73 -6.39 -25.86
N GLY A 179 7.29 -5.19 -25.86
CA GLY A 179 6.55 -3.95 -26.14
C GLY A 179 5.62 -3.51 -24.99
N ASN A 180 5.76 -4.08 -23.80
CA ASN A 180 4.93 -3.74 -22.65
C ASN A 180 5.46 -2.54 -21.85
N ILE A 181 6.68 -2.08 -22.08
CA ILE A 181 7.18 -0.76 -21.68
C ILE A 181 7.32 0.07 -22.95
N ARG A 182 6.66 1.23 -23.01
CA ARG A 182 6.52 2.06 -24.21
C ARG A 182 7.35 3.34 -24.17
N ASN A 183 7.51 3.93 -23.00
CA ASN A 183 8.33 5.13 -22.79
C ASN A 183 9.83 4.77 -22.62
N PRO A 184 10.74 5.75 -22.62
CA PRO A 184 12.11 5.54 -22.17
C PRO A 184 12.14 4.86 -20.80
N ILE A 185 12.99 3.84 -20.65
CA ILE A 185 13.06 3.05 -19.42
C ILE A 185 13.44 3.93 -18.24
N GLU A 186 14.32 4.88 -18.46
CA GLU A 186 14.79 5.85 -17.47
C GLU A 186 13.64 6.71 -16.93
N ASP A 187 12.72 7.16 -17.79
CA ASP A 187 11.56 7.97 -17.39
C ASP A 187 10.55 7.13 -16.59
N THR A 188 10.32 5.89 -17.01
CA THR A 188 9.43 4.95 -16.32
C THR A 188 9.96 4.58 -14.94
N LEU A 189 11.24 4.22 -14.85
CA LEU A 189 11.89 3.86 -13.58
C LEU A 189 12.05 5.07 -12.65
N ASP A 190 12.29 6.23 -13.22
CA ASP A 190 12.35 7.46 -12.46
C ASP A 190 11.06 7.73 -11.68
N LEU A 191 9.90 7.64 -12.32
CA LEU A 191 8.61 7.73 -11.64
C LEU A 191 8.45 6.61 -10.60
N TYR A 192 8.81 5.37 -10.96
CA TYR A 192 8.71 4.22 -10.06
C TYR A 192 9.52 4.41 -8.76
N PHE A 193 10.75 4.93 -8.84
CA PHE A 193 11.58 5.19 -7.67
C PHE A 193 11.05 6.35 -6.84
N HIS A 194 10.57 7.44 -7.47
CA HIS A 194 9.99 8.57 -6.76
C HIS A 194 8.68 8.24 -6.05
N GLN A 195 7.86 7.35 -6.63
CA GLN A 195 6.65 6.88 -5.92
C GLN A 195 7.00 6.03 -4.69
N CYS A 196 8.05 5.20 -4.75
CA CYS A 196 8.54 4.44 -3.60
C CYS A 196 9.10 5.36 -2.50
N ALA A 197 9.68 6.49 -2.89
CA ALA A 197 10.28 7.49 -2.01
C ALA A 197 9.28 8.48 -1.38
N LEU A 198 7.98 8.32 -1.63
CA LEU A 198 6.96 9.08 -0.90
C LEU A 198 7.11 8.85 0.60
N THR A 199 7.15 9.96 1.35
CA THR A 199 7.38 9.96 2.80
C THR A 199 6.24 10.66 3.49
N MET A 200 5.64 9.98 4.47
CA MET A 200 4.47 10.44 5.23
C MET A 200 4.30 9.67 6.53
N SER A 201 3.44 10.17 7.41
CA SER A 201 3.09 9.51 8.68
C SER A 201 1.97 8.47 8.54
N CYS A 202 1.75 7.64 9.58
CA CYS A 202 0.60 6.74 9.62
C CYS A 202 -0.72 7.51 9.55
N ARG A 203 -0.84 8.65 10.22
CA ARG A 203 -2.04 9.50 10.17
C ARG A 203 -2.36 9.91 8.73
N GLN A 204 -1.36 10.40 8.00
CA GLN A 204 -1.51 10.81 6.61
C GLN A 204 -1.86 9.61 5.70
N LEU A 205 -1.18 8.48 5.87
CA LEU A 205 -1.43 7.27 5.11
C LEU A 205 -2.85 6.71 5.33
N ALA A 206 -3.32 6.70 6.58
CA ALA A 206 -4.69 6.33 6.91
C ALA A 206 -5.71 7.32 6.29
N GLY A 207 -5.42 8.62 6.31
CA GLY A 207 -6.22 9.64 5.61
C GLY A 207 -6.36 9.33 4.13
N ILE A 208 -5.24 9.06 3.45
CA ILE A 208 -5.24 8.72 2.02
C ILE A 208 -6.12 7.49 1.73
N GLY A 209 -6.09 6.46 2.58
CA GLY A 209 -6.94 5.28 2.41
C GLY A 209 -8.45 5.56 2.53
N GLY A 210 -8.85 6.73 3.01
CA GLY A 210 -10.23 7.11 3.22
C GLY A 210 -11.11 6.97 1.97
N TYR A 211 -10.61 7.33 0.78
CA TYR A 211 -11.40 7.17 -0.45
C TYR A 211 -11.71 5.70 -0.77
N LEU A 212 -10.84 4.75 -0.42
CA LEU A 212 -11.13 3.32 -0.58
C LEU A 212 -12.21 2.85 0.38
N MET A 213 -12.18 3.36 1.63
CA MET A 213 -13.18 3.07 2.65
C MET A 213 -14.59 3.56 2.22
N THR A 214 -14.67 4.73 1.61
CA THR A 214 -15.92 5.39 1.22
C THR A 214 -16.45 4.99 -0.16
N GLY A 215 -15.84 3.99 -0.82
CA GLY A 215 -16.26 3.52 -2.13
C GLY A 215 -15.81 4.40 -3.31
N GLY A 216 -14.74 5.15 -3.15
CA GLY A 216 -14.12 5.97 -4.19
C GLY A 216 -14.35 7.47 -4.05
N VAL A 217 -14.88 7.90 -2.91
CA VAL A 217 -15.18 9.31 -2.61
C VAL A 217 -14.18 9.85 -1.61
N ASP A 218 -13.65 11.04 -1.85
CA ASP A 218 -12.78 11.77 -0.93
C ASP A 218 -13.52 12.07 0.38
N LEU A 219 -12.97 11.65 1.50
CA LEU A 219 -13.58 11.77 2.81
C LEU A 219 -13.76 13.24 3.25
N HIS A 220 -12.89 14.15 2.81
CA HIS A 220 -12.86 15.55 3.23
C HIS A 220 -13.71 16.45 2.33
N THR A 221 -13.71 16.19 1.02
CA THR A 221 -14.36 17.05 0.02
C THR A 221 -15.67 16.49 -0.52
N GLY A 222 -15.94 15.20 -0.33
CA GLY A 222 -17.07 14.50 -0.92
C GLY A 222 -17.00 14.32 -2.44
N ARG A 223 -15.85 14.64 -3.07
CA ARG A 223 -15.66 14.50 -4.51
C ARG A 223 -15.25 13.07 -4.87
N MET A 224 -15.66 12.63 -6.06
CA MET A 224 -15.25 11.34 -6.57
C MET A 224 -13.76 11.34 -6.92
N VAL A 225 -12.99 10.45 -6.33
CA VAL A 225 -11.57 10.18 -6.58
C VAL A 225 -11.43 9.14 -7.68
N THR A 226 -12.22 8.06 -7.57
CA THR A 226 -12.29 6.99 -8.57
C THR A 226 -13.67 6.34 -8.51
N SER A 227 -14.03 5.57 -9.54
CA SER A 227 -15.34 4.92 -9.59
C SER A 227 -15.49 3.80 -8.55
N VAL A 228 -16.73 3.48 -8.16
CA VAL A 228 -17.03 2.34 -7.28
C VAL A 228 -16.49 1.00 -7.84
N PRO A 229 -16.62 0.69 -9.14
CA PRO A 229 -15.99 -0.50 -9.71
C PRO A 229 -14.48 -0.52 -9.56
N ASN A 230 -13.79 0.60 -9.80
CA ASN A 230 -12.34 0.69 -9.61
C ASN A 230 -11.95 0.49 -8.16
N THR A 231 -12.64 1.14 -7.22
CA THR A 231 -12.41 0.97 -5.77
C THR A 231 -12.52 -0.51 -5.36
N ARG A 232 -13.57 -1.19 -5.82
CA ARG A 232 -13.75 -2.62 -5.57
C ARG A 232 -12.60 -3.45 -6.14
N THR A 233 -12.17 -3.16 -7.36
CA THR A 233 -11.05 -3.85 -8.01
C THR A 233 -9.74 -3.64 -7.23
N ILE A 234 -9.46 -2.40 -6.81
CA ILE A 234 -8.27 -2.08 -6.02
C ILE A 234 -8.28 -2.85 -4.69
N MET A 235 -9.41 -2.83 -3.96
CA MET A 235 -9.54 -3.55 -2.69
C MET A 235 -9.43 -5.07 -2.86
N ALA A 236 -9.99 -5.65 -3.92
CA ALA A 236 -9.85 -7.07 -4.22
C ALA A 236 -8.39 -7.44 -4.49
N LEU A 237 -7.67 -6.62 -5.27
CA LEU A 237 -6.23 -6.81 -5.50
C LEU A 237 -5.41 -6.62 -4.22
N MET A 238 -5.75 -5.66 -3.35
CA MET A 238 -5.11 -5.51 -2.03
C MET A 238 -5.29 -6.77 -1.18
N MET A 239 -6.48 -7.39 -1.19
CA MET A 239 -6.73 -8.64 -0.47
C MET A 239 -5.89 -9.80 -1.03
N MET A 240 -5.86 -9.97 -2.35
CA MET A 240 -5.24 -11.13 -3.00
C MET A 240 -3.72 -11.00 -3.16
N CYS A 241 -3.21 -9.78 -3.35
CA CYS A 241 -1.83 -9.53 -3.81
C CYS A 241 -1.06 -8.52 -2.94
N GLY A 242 -1.68 -7.98 -1.89
CA GLY A 242 -1.14 -6.82 -1.18
C GLY A 242 0.03 -7.11 -0.23
N HIS A 243 0.20 -8.37 0.19
CA HIS A 243 1.18 -8.79 1.20
C HIS A 243 2.22 -9.77 0.65
N TYR A 244 2.59 -9.63 -0.63
CA TYR A 244 3.53 -10.54 -1.29
C TYR A 244 3.09 -12.00 -1.14
N ASP A 245 4.00 -12.91 -0.82
CA ASP A 245 3.68 -14.33 -0.60
C ASP A 245 2.92 -14.59 0.71
N GLY A 246 2.72 -13.56 1.53
CA GLY A 246 1.96 -13.61 2.79
C GLY A 246 0.48 -13.21 2.66
N SER A 247 -0.04 -12.92 1.46
CA SER A 247 -1.41 -12.39 1.28
C SER A 247 -2.49 -13.35 1.80
N GLY A 248 -2.34 -14.65 1.58
CA GLY A 248 -3.28 -15.65 2.10
C GLY A 248 -3.30 -15.72 3.64
N ALA A 249 -2.12 -15.75 4.27
CA ALA A 249 -2.01 -15.73 5.72
C ALA A 249 -2.57 -14.44 6.33
N PHE A 250 -2.34 -13.29 5.69
CA PHE A 250 -2.91 -12.01 6.11
C PHE A 250 -4.44 -11.99 5.98
N ALA A 251 -5.00 -12.53 4.90
CA ALA A 251 -6.44 -12.64 4.71
C ALA A 251 -7.09 -13.52 5.81
N ILE A 252 -6.45 -14.63 6.22
CA ILE A 252 -6.96 -15.51 7.28
C ILE A 252 -6.88 -14.83 8.66
N ARG A 253 -5.77 -14.16 8.97
CA ARG A 253 -5.51 -13.58 10.30
C ARG A 253 -6.20 -12.24 10.51
N VAL A 254 -6.21 -11.38 9.50
CA VAL A 254 -6.72 -10.01 9.56
C VAL A 254 -8.04 -9.88 8.80
N GLY A 255 -8.09 -10.39 7.57
CA GLY A 255 -9.30 -10.37 6.77
C GLY A 255 -9.74 -8.96 6.34
N LEU A 256 -8.79 -8.08 6.06
CA LEU A 256 -9.02 -6.76 5.47
C LEU A 256 -8.24 -6.63 4.15
N PRO A 257 -8.78 -5.96 3.13
CA PRO A 257 -7.97 -5.48 2.02
C PRO A 257 -6.76 -4.71 2.55
N GLY A 258 -5.55 -5.15 2.24
CA GLY A 258 -4.36 -4.53 2.80
C GLY A 258 -3.19 -4.48 1.81
N LYS A 259 -2.33 -3.49 1.94
CA LYS A 259 -1.08 -3.37 1.20
C LYS A 259 0.07 -3.14 2.15
N SER A 260 1.15 -3.90 1.95
CA SER A 260 2.40 -3.81 2.70
C SER A 260 3.50 -3.12 1.90
N GLY A 261 4.43 -2.48 2.61
CA GLY A 261 5.66 -1.90 2.07
C GLY A 261 6.88 -2.26 2.90
N VAL A 262 8.04 -2.43 2.25
CA VAL A 262 9.30 -2.82 2.92
C VAL A 262 9.87 -1.75 3.86
N GLY A 263 9.31 -0.53 3.85
CA GLY A 263 9.55 0.48 4.90
C GLY A 263 8.86 0.15 6.23
N GLY A 264 8.13 -0.97 6.32
CA GLY A 264 7.46 -1.43 7.53
C GLY A 264 6.03 -0.91 7.69
N GLY A 265 5.48 -0.22 6.68
CA GLY A 265 4.10 0.25 6.68
C GLY A 265 3.10 -0.80 6.16
N ILE A 266 1.87 -0.76 6.67
CA ILE A 266 0.71 -1.48 6.11
C ILE A 266 -0.47 -0.51 6.09
N LEU A 267 -1.12 -0.38 4.92
CA LEU A 267 -2.42 0.25 4.77
C LEU A 267 -3.48 -0.85 4.69
N ALA A 268 -4.49 -0.81 5.55
CA ALA A 268 -5.61 -1.76 5.57
C ALA A 268 -6.95 -1.01 5.56
N ILE A 269 -7.94 -1.55 4.85
CA ILE A 269 -9.24 -0.92 4.69
C ILE A 269 -10.34 -1.82 5.28
N ALA A 270 -11.10 -1.28 6.23
CA ALA A 270 -12.38 -1.84 6.66
C ALA A 270 -13.49 -1.13 5.87
N PRO A 271 -14.05 -1.76 4.81
CA PRO A 271 -14.95 -1.07 3.88
C PRO A 271 -16.17 -0.46 4.59
N GLY A 272 -16.41 0.82 4.36
CA GLY A 272 -17.49 1.58 4.99
C GLY A 272 -17.30 1.89 6.49
N LEU A 273 -16.20 1.47 7.11
CA LEU A 273 -15.97 1.59 8.55
C LEU A 273 -14.72 2.40 8.90
N ALA A 274 -13.55 2.02 8.35
CA ALA A 274 -12.30 2.68 8.69
C ALA A 274 -11.21 2.46 7.62
N SER A 275 -10.26 3.40 7.57
CA SER A 275 -8.95 3.26 6.95
C SER A 275 -7.90 3.21 8.04
N VAL A 276 -7.01 2.24 7.98
CA VAL A 276 -6.02 1.95 9.03
C VAL A 276 -4.62 1.95 8.44
N ALA A 277 -3.71 2.67 9.05
CA ALA A 277 -2.30 2.57 8.75
C ALA A 277 -1.51 2.17 10.00
N VAL A 278 -0.59 1.24 9.84
CA VAL A 278 0.36 0.86 10.88
C VAL A 278 1.78 0.95 10.32
N TRP A 279 2.73 1.28 11.18
CA TRP A 279 4.14 1.31 10.83
C TRP A 279 4.98 0.71 11.97
N SER A 280 5.78 -0.27 11.62
CA SER A 280 6.90 -0.78 12.42
C SER A 280 7.92 -1.34 11.44
N PRO A 281 9.19 -0.87 11.45
CA PRO A 281 10.14 -1.13 10.37
C PRO A 281 10.63 -2.57 10.30
N GLY A 282 10.51 -3.33 11.38
CA GLY A 282 10.92 -4.74 11.42
C GLY A 282 9.99 -5.64 10.61
N LEU A 283 10.57 -6.36 9.64
CA LEU A 283 9.86 -7.22 8.70
C LEU A 283 9.98 -8.70 9.09
N ASN A 284 8.95 -9.47 8.74
CA ASN A 284 8.98 -10.93 8.78
C ASN A 284 9.68 -11.52 7.53
N ALA A 285 9.78 -12.84 7.45
CA ALA A 285 10.45 -13.54 6.34
C ALA A 285 9.81 -13.27 4.96
N GLN A 286 8.55 -12.85 4.90
CA GLN A 286 7.84 -12.49 3.67
C GLN A 286 7.99 -11.01 3.30
N GLY A 287 8.72 -10.20 4.10
CA GLY A 287 8.92 -8.76 3.85
C GLY A 287 7.77 -7.86 4.30
N ASN A 288 6.89 -8.35 5.17
CA ASN A 288 5.78 -7.58 5.76
C ASN A 288 6.11 -7.17 7.19
N SER A 289 5.63 -6.00 7.63
CA SER A 289 5.80 -5.55 9.02
C SER A 289 5.31 -6.62 10.00
N LEU A 290 6.21 -7.10 10.87
CA LEU A 290 5.90 -8.13 11.86
C LEU A 290 4.89 -7.59 12.88
N LEU A 291 5.22 -6.50 13.55
CA LEU A 291 4.34 -5.91 14.55
C LEU A 291 3.12 -5.24 13.93
N GLY A 292 3.25 -4.66 12.74
CA GLY A 292 2.11 -4.11 11.99
C GLY A 292 1.05 -5.17 11.72
N THR A 293 1.45 -6.38 11.32
CA THR A 293 0.52 -7.51 11.09
C THR A 293 -0.16 -7.93 12.40
N LEU A 294 0.60 -8.06 13.49
CA LEU A 294 0.05 -8.40 14.82
C LEU A 294 -0.92 -7.33 15.34
N ALA A 295 -0.59 -6.07 15.14
CA ALA A 295 -1.45 -4.94 15.54
C ALA A 295 -2.79 -4.96 14.80
N LEU A 296 -2.78 -5.22 13.48
CA LEU A 296 -4.01 -5.33 12.69
C LEU A 296 -4.83 -6.56 13.09
N GLU A 297 -4.20 -7.69 13.39
CA GLU A 297 -4.89 -8.87 13.91
C GLU A 297 -5.60 -8.55 15.23
N LYS A 298 -4.93 -7.90 16.17
CA LYS A 298 -5.55 -7.45 17.43
C LYS A 298 -6.69 -6.45 17.18
N LEU A 299 -6.50 -5.51 16.26
CA LEU A 299 -7.53 -4.54 15.92
C LEU A 299 -8.81 -5.22 15.44
N VAL A 300 -8.71 -6.15 14.49
CA VAL A 300 -9.89 -6.84 13.97
C VAL A 300 -10.54 -7.77 14.99
N GLN A 301 -9.77 -8.37 15.92
CA GLN A 301 -10.32 -9.13 17.03
C GLN A 301 -11.16 -8.28 17.99
N LYS A 302 -10.71 -7.04 18.27
CA LYS A 302 -11.42 -6.12 19.16
C LYS A 302 -12.61 -5.43 18.50
N THR A 303 -12.54 -5.16 17.21
CA THR A 303 -13.57 -4.40 16.47
C THR A 303 -14.54 -5.27 15.70
N GLY A 304 -14.17 -6.49 15.36
CA GLY A 304 -14.95 -7.35 14.47
C GLY A 304 -14.92 -6.94 13.00
N TRP A 305 -13.98 -6.11 12.56
CA TRP A 305 -13.96 -5.49 11.23
C TRP A 305 -13.50 -6.40 10.08
N SER A 306 -13.06 -7.63 10.36
CA SER A 306 -12.73 -8.57 9.29
C SER A 306 -13.92 -8.75 8.32
N VAL A 307 -13.66 -8.67 7.01
CA VAL A 307 -14.72 -8.90 5.99
C VAL A 307 -15.26 -10.33 6.00
N PHE A 308 -14.57 -11.24 6.69
CA PHE A 308 -14.96 -12.64 6.86
C PHE A 308 -15.67 -12.91 8.20
N ASN A 309 -15.75 -11.93 9.09
CA ASN A 309 -16.55 -12.13 10.31
C ASN A 309 -18.01 -12.29 9.92
N PRO A 310 -18.69 -13.31 10.48
CA PRO A 310 -20.12 -13.39 10.32
C PRO A 310 -20.70 -12.07 10.86
N PHE A 311 -21.52 -11.39 10.04
CA PHE A 311 -22.35 -10.31 10.55
C PHE A 311 -22.94 -10.77 11.87
N PRO A 312 -23.09 -9.90 12.91
CA PRO A 312 -23.85 -10.27 14.07
C PRO A 312 -25.22 -10.71 13.55
N LEU A 313 -25.36 -12.00 13.36
CA LEU A 313 -26.63 -12.60 13.15
C LEU A 313 -27.40 -12.21 14.42
N SER A 314 -28.33 -11.27 14.32
CA SER A 314 -29.53 -11.41 15.11
C SER A 314 -30.06 -12.79 14.75
N VAL A 315 -29.61 -13.79 15.51
CA VAL A 315 -30.14 -15.15 15.43
C VAL A 315 -31.59 -15.00 15.84
N GLN A 316 -32.45 -14.67 14.86
CA GLN A 316 -33.82 -15.06 14.97
C GLN A 316 -33.77 -16.58 15.09
N LYS A 317 -33.97 -17.05 16.32
CA LYS A 317 -34.24 -18.47 16.57
C LYS A 317 -35.31 -18.86 15.60
N ILE A 318 -34.91 -19.63 14.59
CA ILE A 318 -35.88 -20.39 13.80
C ILE A 318 -36.45 -21.38 14.80
N THR A 319 -37.61 -21.05 15.35
CA THR A 319 -38.48 -21.95 16.13
C THR A 319 -39.21 -22.86 15.18
#